data_8ff4a253ecb7df0a91fb05f27d50efd2
#
_entry.id   8ff4a253ecb7df0a91fb05f27d50efd2
#
_cell.length_a   1.000
_cell.length_b   1.000
_cell.length_c   1.000
_cell.angle_alpha   90.00
_cell.angle_beta   90.00
_cell.angle_gamma   90.00
#
_symmetry.space_group_name_H-M   'P 1'
#
loop_
_entity.id
_entity.type
_entity.pdbx_description
1 polymer ?
#
loop_
_entity_poly.entity_id
_entity_poly.type
_entity_poly.pdbx_seq_one_letter_code
_entity_poly.pdbx_strand_id
1 'polypeptide(L)'
;KIFSEKDPLNLPWKDLDIYFVIESSGKFTDANNTKKHIQAGAKKVIISAPAKGVDITMLLGVNDFKYTDEKHNVISMASCTTNSLAPVIKVLNDKFGIQNGYMTTTHAYTNDQRLLDSFHKDPRRSRSALMSIIPTTTGAAKAIGEIIPELKGKIDGLALRVPVSNGSIADIVLTLNNEVTKEEVNKVLKDASEGYLKGILSYTEEPIVSSDII
;
A
#
# COMPACT_ATOMS: atom_id res chain seq x y z
N LYS A 1 11.52 3.68 25.88
CA LYS A 1 10.63 2.96 26.79
C LYS A 1 9.85 1.91 26.02
N ILE A 2 9.60 0.75 26.64
CA ILE A 2 8.80 -0.35 26.06
C ILE A 2 7.58 -0.52 26.99
N PHE A 3 6.40 -0.64 26.38
CA PHE A 3 5.14 -0.90 27.08
C PHE A 3 4.56 -2.22 26.60
N SER A 4 3.93 -3.00 27.48
CA SER A 4 3.21 -4.23 27.17
C SER A 4 1.73 -4.04 27.52
N GLU A 5 1.03 -3.32 26.64
CA GLU A 5 -0.38 -2.96 26.85
C GLU A 5 -1.21 -3.41 25.65
N LYS A 6 -2.33 -4.09 25.93
CA LYS A 6 -3.21 -4.63 24.88
C LYS A 6 -4.23 -3.61 24.37
N ASP A 7 -4.69 -2.73 25.25
CA ASP A 7 -5.64 -1.68 24.88
C ASP A 7 -4.92 -0.35 24.73
N PRO A 8 -4.91 0.25 23.54
CA PRO A 8 -4.27 1.53 23.30
C PRO A 8 -4.71 2.67 24.23
N LEU A 9 -5.90 2.59 24.82
CA LEU A 9 -6.39 3.58 25.79
C LEU A 9 -5.52 3.70 27.03
N ASN A 10 -4.85 2.61 27.41
CA ASN A 10 -4.02 2.56 28.63
C ASN A 10 -2.56 2.97 28.36
N LEU A 11 -2.22 3.33 27.15
CA LEU A 11 -0.87 3.78 26.81
C LEU A 11 -0.66 5.23 27.26
N PRO A 12 0.50 5.58 27.80
CA PRO A 12 0.74 6.89 28.40
C PRO A 12 1.11 7.97 27.38
N TRP A 13 0.35 8.08 26.29
CA TRP A 13 0.67 9.02 25.22
C TRP A 13 0.60 10.47 25.65
N LYS A 14 -0.36 10.79 26.52
CA LYS A 14 -0.50 12.13 27.08
C LYS A 14 0.71 12.52 27.96
N ASP A 15 1.14 11.62 28.85
CA ASP A 15 2.24 11.88 29.78
C ASP A 15 3.60 11.96 29.07
N LEU A 16 3.69 11.38 27.87
CA LEU A 16 4.89 11.37 27.04
C LEU A 16 4.85 12.45 25.95
N ASP A 17 3.78 13.25 25.89
CA ASP A 17 3.53 14.29 24.87
C ASP A 17 3.73 13.77 23.44
N ILE A 18 3.12 12.59 23.15
CA ILE A 18 3.26 11.95 21.84
C ILE A 18 2.43 12.71 20.80
N TYR A 19 3.10 13.19 19.76
CA TYR A 19 2.43 13.82 18.63
C TYR A 19 1.92 12.77 17.64
N PHE A 20 2.79 11.88 17.16
CA PHE A 20 2.44 10.81 16.22
C PHE A 20 2.53 9.43 16.85
N VAL A 21 1.54 8.59 16.60
CA VAL A 21 1.62 7.14 16.79
C VAL A 21 1.65 6.47 15.43
N ILE A 22 2.62 5.58 15.20
CA ILE A 22 2.63 4.69 14.03
C ILE A 22 1.98 3.37 14.46
N GLU A 23 0.74 3.15 14.00
CA GLU A 23 0.02 1.90 14.23
C GLU A 23 0.43 0.86 13.18
N SER A 24 1.26 -0.08 13.58
CA SER A 24 1.79 -1.13 12.72
C SER A 24 1.58 -2.54 13.25
N SER A 25 0.69 -2.71 14.24
CA SER A 25 0.38 -4.02 14.82
C SER A 25 -0.46 -4.91 13.88
N GLY A 26 -1.12 -4.33 12.89
CA GLY A 26 -2.07 -5.00 12.01
C GLY A 26 -3.42 -5.34 12.67
N LYS A 27 -3.63 -4.94 13.92
CA LYS A 27 -4.87 -5.21 14.68
C LYS A 27 -5.88 -4.07 14.63
N PHE A 28 -5.39 -2.84 14.66
CA PHE A 28 -6.23 -1.64 14.72
C PHE A 28 -6.30 -0.98 13.33
N THR A 29 -6.99 -1.64 12.39
CA THR A 29 -7.13 -1.20 11.00
C THR A 29 -8.51 -0.60 10.69
N ASP A 30 -9.15 -0.03 11.71
CA ASP A 30 -10.36 0.77 11.59
C ASP A 30 -10.29 2.01 12.48
N ALA A 31 -10.94 3.08 12.06
CA ALA A 31 -10.86 4.37 12.75
C ALA A 31 -11.35 4.31 14.19
N ASN A 32 -12.38 3.51 14.53
CA ASN A 32 -12.93 3.47 15.87
C ASN A 32 -11.93 2.90 16.87
N ASN A 33 -11.26 1.82 16.50
CA ASN A 33 -10.23 1.22 17.35
C ASN A 33 -8.95 2.05 17.37
N THR A 34 -8.57 2.64 16.24
CA THR A 34 -7.36 3.46 16.13
C THR A 34 -7.49 4.78 16.89
N LYS A 35 -8.68 5.38 16.97
CA LYS A 35 -8.95 6.59 17.77
C LYS A 35 -8.68 6.42 19.26
N LYS A 36 -8.56 5.20 19.76
CA LYS A 36 -8.11 4.95 21.15
C LYS A 36 -6.73 5.54 21.43
N HIS A 37 -5.83 5.56 20.46
CA HIS A 37 -4.53 6.24 20.60
C HIS A 37 -4.68 7.76 20.78
N ILE A 38 -5.63 8.36 20.05
CA ILE A 38 -5.96 9.80 20.21
C ILE A 38 -6.54 10.04 21.61
N GLN A 39 -7.47 9.18 22.06
CA GLN A 39 -8.07 9.27 23.39
C GLN A 39 -7.02 9.10 24.50
N ALA A 40 -5.99 8.29 24.29
CA ALA A 40 -4.84 8.13 25.19
C ALA A 40 -3.89 9.34 25.18
N GLY A 41 -4.08 10.31 24.28
CA GLY A 41 -3.36 11.59 24.27
C GLY A 41 -2.44 11.84 23.07
N ALA A 42 -2.33 10.91 22.12
CA ALA A 42 -1.64 11.19 20.88
C ALA A 42 -2.41 12.23 20.04
N LYS A 43 -1.71 13.04 19.28
CA LYS A 43 -2.36 14.04 18.40
C LYS A 43 -2.83 13.41 17.09
N LYS A 44 -2.02 12.50 16.54
CA LYS A 44 -2.29 11.86 15.25
C LYS A 44 -1.89 10.39 15.27
N VAL A 45 -2.55 9.60 14.40
CA VAL A 45 -2.20 8.19 14.20
C VAL A 45 -2.03 7.92 12.72
N ILE A 46 -0.90 7.31 12.37
CA ILE A 46 -0.58 6.83 11.04
C ILE A 46 -0.67 5.31 11.05
N ILE A 47 -1.58 4.74 10.28
CA ILE A 47 -1.77 3.30 10.15
C ILE A 47 -0.95 2.81 8.96
N SER A 48 0.00 1.90 9.19
CA SER A 48 0.87 1.33 8.15
C SER A 48 0.20 0.21 7.33
N ALA A 49 -1.13 0.24 7.23
CA ALA A 49 -1.94 -0.77 6.55
C ALA A 49 -3.22 -0.12 5.97
N PRO A 50 -3.91 -0.80 5.02
CA PRO A 50 -5.25 -0.39 4.62
C PRO A 50 -6.18 -0.36 5.83
N ALA A 51 -6.94 0.72 5.99
CA ALA A 51 -7.82 0.90 7.13
C ALA A 51 -9.17 1.49 6.71
N LYS A 52 -10.21 1.20 7.52
CA LYS A 52 -11.59 1.62 7.22
C LYS A 52 -12.00 2.83 8.08
N GLY A 53 -12.77 3.74 7.48
CA GLY A 53 -13.36 4.87 8.19
C GLY A 53 -12.34 5.91 8.68
N VAL A 54 -11.12 5.87 8.17
CA VAL A 54 -10.06 6.84 8.45
C VAL A 54 -10.38 8.21 7.85
N ASP A 55 -9.72 9.25 8.35
CA ASP A 55 -9.95 10.60 7.85
C ASP A 55 -9.39 10.76 6.42
N ILE A 56 -8.27 10.09 6.12
CA ILE A 56 -7.69 10.05 4.77
C ILE A 56 -6.87 8.76 4.58
N THR A 57 -6.96 8.17 3.37
CA THR A 57 -5.95 7.24 2.86
C THR A 57 -5.01 8.04 1.97
N MET A 58 -3.74 8.15 2.36
CA MET A 58 -2.77 9.05 1.76
C MET A 58 -1.55 8.30 1.26
N LEU A 59 -1.08 8.65 0.06
CA LEU A 59 0.18 8.21 -0.50
C LEU A 59 1.00 9.40 -0.97
N LEU A 60 2.26 9.40 -0.61
CA LEU A 60 3.21 10.44 -1.00
C LEU A 60 3.38 10.52 -2.52
N GLY A 61 3.38 11.73 -3.06
CA GLY A 61 3.48 12.00 -4.49
C GLY A 61 2.23 11.66 -5.31
N VAL A 62 1.17 11.14 -4.69
CA VAL A 62 -0.08 10.76 -5.38
C VAL A 62 -1.25 11.64 -4.97
N ASN A 63 -1.56 11.70 -3.68
CA ASN A 63 -2.68 12.48 -3.15
C ASN A 63 -2.36 13.18 -1.82
N ASP A 64 -1.12 13.25 -1.42
CA ASP A 64 -0.64 13.89 -0.18
C ASP A 64 -0.96 15.39 -0.12
N PHE A 65 -1.12 16.06 -1.27
CA PHE A 65 -1.60 17.44 -1.35
C PHE A 65 -3.03 17.63 -0.80
N LYS A 66 -3.79 16.56 -0.60
CA LYS A 66 -5.13 16.58 0.03
C LYS A 66 -5.06 16.62 1.55
N TYR A 67 -3.88 16.35 2.13
CA TYR A 67 -3.71 16.35 3.58
C TYR A 67 -3.84 17.77 4.14
N THR A 68 -4.61 17.88 5.22
CA THR A 68 -4.67 19.09 6.05
C THR A 68 -4.56 18.69 7.52
N ASP A 69 -3.73 19.41 8.24
CA ASP A 69 -3.39 19.05 9.63
C ASP A 69 -4.62 19.07 10.57
N GLU A 70 -5.50 20.03 10.37
CA GLU A 70 -6.67 20.24 11.22
C GLU A 70 -7.75 19.16 11.04
N LYS A 71 -7.82 18.54 9.86
CA LYS A 71 -8.91 17.60 9.51
C LYS A 71 -8.53 16.14 9.61
N HIS A 72 -7.24 15.82 9.43
CA HIS A 72 -6.77 14.45 9.27
C HIS A 72 -5.93 14.01 10.47
N ASN A 73 -6.58 13.34 11.41
CA ASN A 73 -5.95 12.83 12.62
C ASN A 73 -5.68 11.33 12.56
N VAL A 74 -6.48 10.58 11.80
CA VAL A 74 -6.31 9.14 11.57
C VAL A 74 -6.05 8.91 10.08
N ILE A 75 -4.81 8.55 9.76
CA ILE A 75 -4.29 8.47 8.39
C ILE A 75 -3.93 7.02 8.09
N SER A 76 -4.43 6.50 6.96
CA SER A 76 -3.97 5.21 6.43
C SER A 76 -2.93 5.43 5.33
N MET A 77 -1.83 4.71 5.38
CA MET A 77 -0.82 4.68 4.32
C MET A 77 -1.07 3.57 3.29
N ALA A 78 -2.28 3.00 3.26
CA ALA A 78 -2.67 1.89 2.38
C ALA A 78 -1.74 0.67 2.52
N SER A 79 -1.62 -0.15 1.46
CA SER A 79 -0.75 -1.33 1.44
C SER A 79 0.56 -1.08 0.71
N CYS A 80 1.55 -1.95 0.93
CA CYS A 80 2.80 -1.93 0.18
C CYS A 80 2.57 -2.01 -1.33
N THR A 81 1.68 -2.88 -1.79
CA THR A 81 1.33 -3.00 -3.22
C THR A 81 0.66 -1.71 -3.73
N THR A 82 -0.19 -1.07 -2.93
CA THR A 82 -0.81 0.20 -3.33
C THR A 82 0.24 1.31 -3.45
N ASN A 83 1.21 1.37 -2.52
CA ASN A 83 2.31 2.35 -2.57
C ASN A 83 3.22 2.14 -3.79
N SER A 84 3.46 0.89 -4.18
CA SER A 84 4.23 0.55 -5.39
C SER A 84 3.47 0.93 -6.67
N LEU A 85 2.16 0.66 -6.70
CA LEU A 85 1.33 0.77 -7.91
C LEU A 85 0.85 2.20 -8.18
N ALA A 86 0.39 2.91 -7.15
CA ALA A 86 -0.31 4.18 -7.32
C ALA A 86 0.53 5.28 -7.98
N PRO A 87 1.83 5.46 -7.70
CA PRO A 87 2.65 6.44 -8.40
C PRO A 87 2.73 6.17 -9.90
N VAL A 88 2.94 4.90 -10.30
CA VAL A 88 3.01 4.50 -11.71
C VAL A 88 1.67 4.73 -12.41
N ILE A 89 0.57 4.28 -11.79
CA ILE A 89 -0.79 4.48 -12.31
C ILE A 89 -1.12 5.97 -12.45
N LYS A 90 -0.73 6.79 -11.48
CA LYS A 90 -0.96 8.24 -11.54
C LYS A 90 -0.25 8.87 -12.73
N VAL A 91 1.04 8.59 -12.92
CA VAL A 91 1.82 9.10 -14.07
C VAL A 91 1.17 8.73 -15.39
N LEU A 92 0.79 7.46 -15.55
CA LEU A 92 0.20 6.97 -16.79
C LEU A 92 -1.23 7.52 -17.00
N ASN A 93 -2.02 7.63 -15.95
CA ASN A 93 -3.36 8.19 -16.03
C ASN A 93 -3.34 9.68 -16.36
N ASP A 94 -2.50 10.45 -15.70
CA ASP A 94 -2.38 11.90 -15.93
C ASP A 94 -1.92 12.21 -17.36
N LYS A 95 -1.06 11.35 -17.93
CA LYS A 95 -0.49 11.59 -19.26
C LYS A 95 -1.34 11.02 -20.40
N PHE A 96 -1.84 9.82 -20.24
CA PHE A 96 -2.47 9.06 -21.35
C PHE A 96 -3.94 8.73 -21.11
N GLY A 97 -4.42 8.86 -19.85
CA GLY A 97 -5.73 8.41 -19.43
C GLY A 97 -5.86 6.88 -19.41
N ILE A 98 -6.49 6.34 -18.38
CA ILE A 98 -6.69 4.89 -18.23
C ILE A 98 -8.18 4.58 -18.34
N GLN A 99 -8.55 3.68 -19.27
CA GLN A 99 -9.90 3.15 -19.40
C GLN A 99 -10.18 2.05 -18.40
N ASN A 100 -9.30 1.06 -18.36
CA ASN A 100 -9.32 -0.07 -17.42
C ASN A 100 -7.94 -0.71 -17.32
N GLY A 101 -7.77 -1.61 -16.35
CA GLY A 101 -6.55 -2.34 -16.19
C GLY A 101 -6.67 -3.54 -15.26
N TYR A 102 -5.69 -4.42 -15.35
CA TYR A 102 -5.55 -5.58 -14.47
C TYR A 102 -4.12 -5.70 -13.97
N MET A 103 -3.96 -5.99 -12.68
CA MET A 103 -2.67 -6.11 -12.02
C MET A 103 -2.49 -7.51 -11.44
N THR A 104 -1.34 -8.12 -11.73
CA THR A 104 -0.89 -9.32 -11.03
C THR A 104 0.34 -8.99 -10.21
N THR A 105 0.26 -9.10 -8.89
CA THR A 105 1.44 -8.92 -8.03
C THR A 105 2.00 -10.26 -7.58
N THR A 106 3.25 -10.54 -7.92
CA THR A 106 4.05 -11.65 -7.37
C THR A 106 4.80 -11.10 -6.16
N HIS A 107 4.45 -11.61 -4.97
CA HIS A 107 4.78 -10.93 -3.71
C HIS A 107 5.35 -11.91 -2.69
N ALA A 108 6.35 -11.47 -1.94
CA ALA A 108 6.86 -12.20 -0.80
C ALA A 108 5.75 -12.63 0.16
N TYR A 109 5.94 -13.74 0.88
CA TYR A 109 5.03 -14.11 1.95
C TYR A 109 5.04 -13.08 3.09
N THR A 110 3.95 -13.00 3.82
CA THR A 110 3.79 -12.12 4.99
C THR A 110 3.20 -12.91 6.16
N ASN A 111 3.09 -12.30 7.34
CA ASN A 111 2.47 -12.91 8.52
C ASN A 111 1.03 -13.41 8.30
N ASP A 112 0.37 -13.00 7.23
CA ASP A 112 -0.96 -13.48 6.89
C ASP A 112 -0.93 -14.91 6.31
N GLN A 113 0.20 -15.34 5.70
CA GLN A 113 0.40 -16.72 5.28
C GLN A 113 0.98 -17.57 6.42
N ARG A 114 0.67 -18.87 6.39
CA ARG A 114 1.26 -19.84 7.32
C ARG A 114 2.62 -20.31 6.82
N LEU A 115 3.62 -20.36 7.69
CA LEU A 115 4.93 -20.91 7.34
C LEU A 115 4.87 -22.43 7.14
N LEU A 116 4.13 -23.12 8.02
CA LEU A 116 3.76 -24.53 7.91
C LEU A 116 2.26 -24.65 7.70
N ASP A 117 1.80 -25.78 7.14
CA ASP A 117 0.37 -26.06 6.99
C ASP A 117 -0.33 -25.94 8.35
N SER A 118 -1.27 -25.00 8.47
CA SER A 118 -2.04 -24.80 9.69
C SER A 118 -3.32 -24.01 9.40
N PHE A 119 -4.23 -23.99 10.37
CA PHE A 119 -5.53 -23.34 10.19
C PHE A 119 -5.42 -21.86 9.76
N HIS A 120 -6.17 -21.52 8.71
CA HIS A 120 -6.44 -20.16 8.27
C HIS A 120 -7.85 -20.13 7.66
N LYS A 121 -8.56 -19.00 7.79
CA LYS A 121 -9.91 -18.81 7.21
C LYS A 121 -9.95 -18.92 5.68
N ASP A 122 -8.86 -18.58 5.01
CA ASP A 122 -8.66 -18.82 3.58
C ASP A 122 -7.87 -20.12 3.42
N PRO A 123 -8.46 -21.16 2.75
CA PRO A 123 -7.80 -22.46 2.58
C PRO A 123 -6.47 -22.41 1.82
N ARG A 124 -6.29 -21.46 0.91
CA ARG A 124 -5.02 -21.29 0.19
C ARG A 124 -3.94 -20.72 1.11
N ARG A 125 -4.28 -19.77 1.98
CA ARG A 125 -3.34 -19.18 2.95
C ARG A 125 -3.04 -20.10 4.13
N SER A 126 -3.77 -21.21 4.29
CA SER A 126 -3.48 -22.24 5.27
C SER A 126 -2.32 -23.15 4.89
N ARG A 127 -1.91 -23.12 3.61
CA ARG A 127 -0.83 -23.94 3.08
C ARG A 127 0.52 -23.24 3.28
N SER A 128 1.58 -24.05 3.41
CA SER A 128 2.94 -23.58 3.66
C SER A 128 3.39 -22.56 2.63
N ALA A 129 3.69 -21.36 3.09
CA ALA A 129 4.19 -20.27 2.27
C ALA A 129 5.61 -20.50 1.76
N LEU A 130 6.38 -21.36 2.45
CA LEU A 130 7.77 -21.67 2.08
C LEU A 130 7.87 -22.66 0.92
N MET A 131 6.78 -23.38 0.60
CA MET A 131 6.77 -24.48 -0.38
C MET A 131 5.74 -24.27 -1.50
N SER A 132 5.02 -23.17 -1.49
CA SER A 132 3.87 -23.00 -2.37
C SER A 132 3.82 -21.64 -3.03
N ILE A 133 3.36 -21.58 -4.28
CA ILE A 133 2.80 -20.38 -4.86
C ILE A 133 1.33 -20.29 -4.43
N ILE A 134 0.96 -19.25 -3.71
CA ILE A 134 -0.38 -19.09 -3.14
C ILE A 134 -1.14 -17.98 -3.87
N PRO A 135 -2.08 -18.31 -4.77
CA PRO A 135 -2.98 -17.33 -5.34
C PRO A 135 -3.92 -16.77 -4.27
N THR A 136 -4.08 -15.46 -4.23
CA THR A 136 -4.95 -14.80 -3.25
C THR A 136 -5.49 -13.47 -3.78
N THR A 137 -6.50 -12.95 -3.12
CA THR A 137 -7.04 -11.62 -3.42
C THR A 137 -6.10 -10.53 -2.91
N THR A 138 -6.17 -9.37 -3.54
CA THR A 138 -5.51 -8.15 -3.09
C THR A 138 -6.51 -6.98 -3.04
N GLY A 139 -6.42 -6.16 -1.99
CA GLY A 139 -7.19 -4.93 -1.89
C GLY A 139 -6.53 -3.74 -2.60
N ALA A 140 -5.32 -3.93 -3.15
CA ALA A 140 -4.54 -2.83 -3.72
C ALA A 140 -5.24 -2.15 -4.91
N ALA A 141 -5.82 -2.93 -5.82
CA ALA A 141 -6.56 -2.40 -6.96
C ALA A 141 -7.76 -1.53 -6.54
N LYS A 142 -8.52 -1.97 -5.52
CA LYS A 142 -9.62 -1.18 -4.96
C LYS A 142 -9.14 0.12 -4.32
N ALA A 143 -8.02 0.07 -3.61
CA ALA A 143 -7.44 1.24 -2.96
C ALA A 143 -6.99 2.30 -3.97
N ILE A 144 -6.59 1.92 -5.20
CA ILE A 144 -6.31 2.88 -6.27
C ILE A 144 -7.53 3.78 -6.52
N GLY A 145 -8.74 3.23 -6.59
CA GLY A 145 -9.96 4.03 -6.80
C GLY A 145 -10.37 4.91 -5.62
N GLU A 146 -9.84 4.67 -4.41
CA GLU A 146 -10.01 5.56 -3.26
C GLU A 146 -9.05 6.74 -3.31
N ILE A 147 -7.85 6.52 -3.82
CA ILE A 147 -6.74 7.48 -3.89
C ILE A 147 -6.84 8.34 -5.16
N ILE A 148 -7.17 7.71 -6.29
CA ILE A 148 -7.37 8.31 -7.62
C ILE A 148 -8.83 8.05 -8.02
N PRO A 149 -9.79 8.91 -7.63
CA PRO A 149 -11.23 8.64 -7.74
C PRO A 149 -11.74 8.34 -9.15
N GLU A 150 -11.12 8.93 -10.18
CA GLU A 150 -11.47 8.71 -11.58
C GLU A 150 -11.17 7.28 -12.07
N LEU A 151 -10.37 6.52 -11.32
CA LEU A 151 -10.05 5.11 -11.61
C LEU A 151 -10.89 4.13 -10.77
N LYS A 152 -11.87 4.61 -10.03
CA LYS A 152 -12.74 3.76 -9.22
C LYS A 152 -13.46 2.72 -10.07
N GLY A 153 -13.21 1.43 -9.76
CA GLY A 153 -13.80 0.29 -10.49
C GLY A 153 -13.17 -0.02 -11.84
N LYS A 154 -12.14 0.74 -12.27
CA LYS A 154 -11.44 0.52 -13.54
C LYS A 154 -10.24 -0.42 -13.43
N ILE A 155 -9.68 -0.57 -12.25
CA ILE A 155 -8.52 -1.43 -11.99
C ILE A 155 -8.94 -2.60 -11.11
N ASP A 156 -8.60 -3.82 -11.51
CA ASP A 156 -8.74 -5.03 -10.70
C ASP A 156 -7.41 -5.80 -10.67
N GLY A 157 -7.34 -6.87 -9.89
CA GLY A 157 -6.11 -7.64 -9.81
C GLY A 157 -6.12 -8.78 -8.82
N LEU A 158 -5.06 -9.58 -8.88
CA LEU A 158 -4.78 -10.68 -7.97
C LEU A 158 -3.36 -10.63 -7.41
N ALA A 159 -3.11 -11.41 -6.37
CA ALA A 159 -1.78 -11.59 -5.81
C ALA A 159 -1.38 -13.07 -5.86
N LEU A 160 -0.11 -13.30 -6.18
CA LEU A 160 0.57 -14.58 -6.06
C LEU A 160 1.61 -14.45 -4.96
N ARG A 161 1.42 -15.12 -3.82
CA ARG A 161 2.46 -15.19 -2.79
C ARG A 161 3.46 -16.27 -3.15
N VAL A 162 4.75 -15.92 -3.07
CA VAL A 162 5.86 -16.80 -3.46
C VAL A 162 6.85 -16.96 -2.31
N PRO A 163 7.66 -18.06 -2.31
CA PRO A 163 8.62 -18.36 -1.24
C PRO A 163 9.88 -17.47 -1.29
N VAL A 164 9.71 -16.14 -1.22
CA VAL A 164 10.80 -15.18 -1.06
C VAL A 164 10.55 -14.32 0.16
N SER A 165 11.61 -13.89 0.82
CA SER A 165 11.52 -13.22 2.12
C SER A 165 10.97 -11.80 2.04
N ASN A 166 11.20 -11.09 0.93
CA ASN A 166 10.85 -9.70 0.75
C ASN A 166 10.74 -9.32 -0.74
N GLY A 167 10.24 -8.12 -0.99
CA GLY A 167 10.03 -7.61 -2.33
C GLY A 167 8.77 -8.11 -3.02
N SER A 168 8.44 -7.50 -4.13
CA SER A 168 7.34 -7.89 -5.02
C SER A 168 7.57 -7.35 -6.42
N ILE A 169 6.94 -8.00 -7.40
CA ILE A 169 6.85 -7.53 -8.78
C ILE A 169 5.36 -7.37 -9.10
N ALA A 170 4.98 -6.21 -9.61
CA ALA A 170 3.65 -5.98 -10.13
C ALA A 170 3.68 -5.94 -11.65
N ASP A 171 3.01 -6.88 -12.29
CA ASP A 171 2.72 -6.86 -13.72
C ASP A 171 1.38 -6.17 -13.94
N ILE A 172 1.36 -5.14 -14.79
CA ILE A 172 0.20 -4.27 -14.99
C ILE A 172 -0.14 -4.22 -16.47
N VAL A 173 -1.36 -4.62 -16.81
CA VAL A 173 -1.91 -4.47 -18.17
C VAL A 173 -2.95 -3.37 -18.14
N LEU A 174 -2.78 -2.34 -18.98
CA LEU A 174 -3.66 -1.18 -19.04
C LEU A 174 -4.20 -0.96 -20.44
N THR A 175 -5.47 -0.61 -20.53
CA THR A 175 -6.06 0.00 -21.72
C THR A 175 -6.03 1.51 -21.54
N LEU A 176 -5.30 2.20 -22.40
CA LEU A 176 -5.15 3.65 -22.38
C LEU A 176 -6.17 4.32 -23.33
N ASN A 177 -6.43 5.61 -23.13
CA ASN A 177 -7.30 6.38 -24.01
C ASN A 177 -6.66 6.68 -25.38
N ASN A 178 -5.33 6.74 -25.41
CA ASN A 178 -4.56 7.04 -26.60
C ASN A 178 -3.62 5.88 -26.94
N GLU A 179 -3.33 5.71 -28.23
CA GLU A 179 -2.22 4.85 -28.65
C GLU A 179 -0.89 5.47 -28.21
N VAL A 180 0.00 4.64 -27.69
CA VAL A 180 1.30 5.06 -27.16
C VAL A 180 2.38 4.06 -27.55
N THR A 181 3.60 4.53 -27.71
CA THR A 181 4.77 3.69 -27.92
C THR A 181 5.40 3.29 -26.57
N LYS A 182 6.22 2.25 -26.58
CA LYS A 182 7.03 1.85 -25.44
C LYS A 182 7.93 3.00 -24.97
N GLU A 183 8.53 3.71 -25.89
CA GLU A 183 9.45 4.82 -25.65
C GLU A 183 8.75 5.98 -24.94
N GLU A 184 7.51 6.28 -25.33
CA GLU A 184 6.70 7.32 -24.67
C GLU A 184 6.35 6.93 -23.23
N VAL A 185 5.93 5.69 -23.00
CA VAL A 185 5.63 5.17 -21.64
C VAL A 185 6.88 5.23 -20.77
N ASN A 186 8.01 4.71 -21.25
CA ASN A 186 9.26 4.70 -20.50
C ASN A 186 9.73 6.14 -20.20
N LYS A 187 9.63 7.03 -21.17
CA LYS A 187 10.01 8.43 -21.01
C LYS A 187 9.22 9.13 -19.89
N VAL A 188 7.90 8.99 -19.87
CA VAL A 188 7.10 9.70 -18.86
C VAL A 188 7.35 9.14 -17.44
N LEU A 189 7.60 7.84 -17.31
CA LEU A 189 7.95 7.22 -16.03
C LEU A 189 9.34 7.68 -15.57
N LYS A 190 10.31 7.73 -16.47
CA LYS A 190 11.66 8.24 -16.18
C LYS A 190 11.61 9.72 -15.79
N ASP A 191 10.96 10.57 -16.58
CA ASP A 191 10.81 11.98 -16.30
C ASP A 191 10.16 12.23 -14.91
N ALA A 192 9.14 11.45 -14.55
CA ALA A 192 8.50 11.52 -13.25
C ALA A 192 9.44 11.11 -12.11
N SER A 193 10.23 10.04 -12.28
CA SER A 193 11.19 9.53 -11.29
C SER A 193 12.35 10.49 -11.01
N GLU A 194 12.78 11.23 -12.02
CA GLU A 194 13.82 12.25 -11.91
C GLU A 194 13.24 13.61 -11.46
N GLY A 195 11.92 13.80 -11.62
CA GLY A 195 11.17 15.02 -11.33
C GLY A 195 10.40 14.95 -9.99
N TYR A 196 9.08 15.13 -10.07
CA TYR A 196 8.21 15.29 -8.89
C TYR A 196 8.04 14.03 -8.02
N LEU A 197 8.35 12.85 -8.56
CA LEU A 197 8.38 11.59 -7.80
C LEU A 197 9.80 11.16 -7.37
N LYS A 198 10.79 12.05 -7.47
CA LYS A 198 12.15 11.75 -7.01
C LYS A 198 12.15 11.35 -5.55
N GLY A 199 12.76 10.17 -5.26
CA GLY A 199 12.77 9.58 -3.92
C GLY A 199 11.52 8.76 -3.58
N ILE A 200 10.51 8.70 -4.47
CA ILE A 200 9.30 7.89 -4.34
C ILE A 200 9.28 6.81 -5.43
N LEU A 201 9.51 7.19 -6.68
CA LEU A 201 9.62 6.32 -7.85
C LEU A 201 11.07 6.32 -8.34
N SER A 202 11.58 5.15 -8.67
CA SER A 202 12.85 4.98 -9.38
C SER A 202 12.61 4.31 -10.72
N TYR A 203 13.47 4.61 -11.71
CA TYR A 203 13.43 4.03 -13.03
C TYR A 203 14.75 3.35 -13.35
N THR A 204 14.71 2.14 -13.90
CA THR A 204 15.89 1.42 -14.38
C THR A 204 15.55 0.58 -15.62
N GLU A 205 16.53 0.35 -16.48
CA GLU A 205 16.50 -0.58 -17.60
C GLU A 205 17.46 -1.76 -17.37
N GLU A 206 18.09 -1.84 -16.21
CA GLU A 206 18.98 -2.92 -15.84
C GLU A 206 18.20 -4.20 -15.55
N PRO A 207 18.78 -5.38 -15.84
CA PRO A 207 18.15 -6.68 -15.61
C PRO A 207 18.17 -7.07 -14.11
N ILE A 208 17.50 -6.30 -13.27
CA ILE A 208 17.43 -6.49 -11.82
C ILE A 208 16.46 -7.60 -11.42
N VAL A 209 16.68 -8.16 -10.23
CA VAL A 209 15.78 -9.11 -9.56
C VAL A 209 15.33 -8.57 -8.19
N SER A 210 14.41 -9.25 -7.50
CA SER A 210 13.84 -8.76 -6.24
C SER A 210 14.87 -8.51 -5.14
N SER A 211 16.00 -9.22 -5.11
CA SER A 211 17.08 -9.01 -4.15
C SER A 211 17.90 -7.72 -4.39
N ASP A 212 17.79 -7.12 -5.56
CA ASP A 212 18.53 -5.90 -5.90
C ASP A 212 17.82 -4.62 -5.41
N ILE A 213 16.59 -4.78 -4.89
CA ILE A 213 15.75 -3.66 -4.42
C ILE A 213 15.73 -3.57 -2.89
N ILE A 214 16.64 -4.28 -2.20
CA ILE A 214 16.63 -4.40 -0.73
C ILE A 214 17.78 -3.59 -0.14
#